data_8c6967fedce912569251fe817927b665
#
_entry.id   8c6967fedce912569251fe817927b665
#
_cell.length_a   1.000
_cell.length_b   1.000
_cell.length_c   1.000
_cell.angle_alpha   90.00
_cell.angle_beta   90.00
_cell.angle_gamma   90.00
#
_symmetry.space_group_name_H-M   'P 1'
#
loop_
_entity.id
_entity.type
_entity.pdbx_description
1 polymer ?
#
loop_
_entity_poly.entity_id
_entity_poly.type
_entity_poly.pdbx_seq_one_letter_code
_entity_poly.pdbx_strand_id
1 'polypeptide(L)'
;MAVISMKQLLEAGVHFGHQTRRWNPKMSRYIFTERNGIYIIDLQKTVRKVEEAYKYVRSIAEDGGKILFVGTKKQAQDSVRDEAIRSNMYYINQRWLGGTLTNFATIRKRIARLKDLEKMEEDGTFDILPKKEVMLLNKEKDRLEKVLGGIKEMDKLPDALFIIDPRKERIAVAEAHKLNIPIISIVDTNCDPDEIDKLIPGNDDAIRAVRLLTGKMADAVIEATQGAEEKAREQAAAQEKEQEASAAEEEGSTEEESISNQ
;
A
#
# COMPACT_ATOMS: atom_id res chain seq x y z
N MET A 1 -20.57 -1.77 9.95
CA MET A 1 -20.88 -0.52 9.22
C MET A 1 -20.40 -0.65 7.79
N ALA A 2 -21.09 -0.04 6.81
CA ALA A 2 -20.59 -0.04 5.43
C ALA A 2 -19.29 0.80 5.36
N VAL A 3 -18.24 0.26 4.75
CA VAL A 3 -16.93 0.91 4.60
C VAL A 3 -17.02 2.22 3.81
N ILE A 4 -17.96 2.27 2.86
CA ILE A 4 -18.18 3.41 1.98
C ILE A 4 -19.67 3.51 1.61
N SER A 5 -20.18 4.74 1.52
CA SER A 5 -21.56 4.96 1.09
C SER A 5 -21.65 5.22 -0.41
N MET A 6 -22.79 4.84 -1.01
CA MET A 6 -23.07 5.11 -2.43
C MET A 6 -23.04 6.61 -2.73
N LYS A 7 -23.46 7.46 -1.78
CA LYS A 7 -23.44 8.92 -1.90
C LYS A 7 -22.02 9.45 -2.05
N GLN A 8 -21.07 8.97 -1.22
CA GLN A 8 -19.65 9.34 -1.33
C GLN A 8 -19.05 8.95 -2.69
N LEU A 9 -19.37 7.75 -3.19
CA LEU A 9 -18.91 7.30 -4.51
C LEU A 9 -19.46 8.18 -5.64
N LEU A 10 -20.73 8.58 -5.55
CA LEU A 10 -21.36 9.43 -6.54
C LEU A 10 -20.76 10.84 -6.55
N GLU A 11 -20.56 11.46 -5.38
CA GLU A 11 -19.97 12.79 -5.22
C GLU A 11 -18.50 12.84 -5.66
N ALA A 12 -17.77 11.76 -5.45
CA ALA A 12 -16.38 11.62 -5.93
C ALA A 12 -16.28 11.34 -7.45
N GLY A 13 -17.40 11.02 -8.12
CA GLY A 13 -17.42 10.73 -9.55
C GLY A 13 -16.85 9.35 -9.91
N VAL A 14 -16.91 8.37 -9.00
CA VAL A 14 -16.41 7.00 -9.21
C VAL A 14 -17.19 6.27 -10.28
N HIS A 15 -18.44 6.64 -10.53
CA HIS A 15 -19.34 6.02 -11.50
C HIS A 15 -19.03 6.34 -12.97
N PHE A 16 -18.21 7.34 -13.25
CA PHE A 16 -17.84 7.65 -14.62
C PHE A 16 -16.76 6.70 -15.11
N GLY A 17 -17.02 6.03 -16.22
CA GLY A 17 -16.02 5.25 -16.92
C GLY A 17 -15.47 5.99 -18.14
N HIS A 18 -14.81 5.25 -19.02
CA HIS A 18 -14.26 5.76 -20.26
C HIS A 18 -15.30 5.83 -21.40
N GLN A 19 -14.91 6.47 -22.50
CA GLN A 19 -15.69 6.51 -23.73
C GLN A 19 -15.98 5.10 -24.24
N THR A 20 -17.19 4.89 -24.82
CA THR A 20 -17.66 3.57 -25.28
C THR A 20 -16.72 2.89 -26.27
N ARG A 21 -16.04 3.64 -27.13
CA ARG A 21 -15.05 3.11 -28.09
C ARG A 21 -13.77 2.52 -27.47
N ARG A 22 -13.49 2.80 -26.20
CA ARG A 22 -12.25 2.39 -25.50
C ARG A 22 -12.47 1.30 -24.47
N TRP A 23 -13.66 0.77 -24.35
CA TRP A 23 -14.02 -0.19 -23.33
C TRP A 23 -13.46 -1.59 -23.57
N ASN A 24 -13.42 -2.39 -22.53
CA ASN A 24 -13.15 -3.81 -22.59
C ASN A 24 -14.48 -4.57 -22.42
N PRO A 25 -14.87 -5.48 -23.35
CA PRO A 25 -16.11 -6.25 -23.25
C PRO A 25 -16.26 -7.06 -21.95
N LYS A 26 -15.17 -7.52 -21.35
CA LYS A 26 -15.17 -8.22 -20.06
C LYS A 26 -15.68 -7.36 -18.90
N MET A 27 -15.60 -6.03 -19.02
CA MET A 27 -16.12 -5.08 -18.04
C MET A 27 -17.65 -4.92 -18.11
N SER A 28 -18.34 -5.49 -19.09
CA SER A 28 -19.81 -5.42 -19.23
C SER A 28 -20.56 -5.76 -17.94
N ARG A 29 -20.05 -6.72 -17.19
CA ARG A 29 -20.62 -7.16 -15.90
C ARG A 29 -20.60 -6.08 -14.80
N TYR A 30 -19.78 -5.00 -14.95
CA TYR A 30 -19.66 -3.89 -13.99
C TYR A 30 -20.25 -2.58 -14.52
N ILE A 31 -20.74 -2.57 -15.75
CA ILE A 31 -21.37 -1.42 -16.39
C ILE A 31 -22.86 -1.43 -16.08
N PHE A 32 -23.40 -0.29 -15.67
CA PHE A 32 -24.83 -0.09 -15.43
C PHE A 32 -25.55 0.34 -16.71
N THR A 33 -25.03 1.36 -17.39
CA THR A 33 -25.62 1.94 -18.61
C THR A 33 -24.58 2.76 -19.38
N GLU A 34 -25.00 3.25 -20.56
CA GLU A 34 -24.27 4.24 -21.33
C GLU A 34 -25.03 5.59 -21.30
N ARG A 35 -24.30 6.67 -21.17
CA ARG A 35 -24.87 8.02 -21.28
C ARG A 35 -23.86 8.95 -21.97
N ASN A 36 -24.31 9.64 -23.03
CA ASN A 36 -23.50 10.59 -23.79
C ASN A 36 -22.16 9.99 -24.31
N GLY A 37 -22.15 8.74 -24.73
CA GLY A 37 -20.95 8.07 -25.24
C GLY A 37 -19.92 7.69 -24.16
N ILE A 38 -20.32 7.71 -22.87
CA ILE A 38 -19.50 7.32 -21.73
C ILE A 38 -20.24 6.20 -20.98
N TYR A 39 -19.52 5.15 -20.60
CA TYR A 39 -20.06 4.12 -19.72
C TYR A 39 -20.18 4.58 -18.29
N ILE A 40 -21.27 4.19 -17.64
CA ILE A 40 -21.54 4.44 -16.23
C ILE A 40 -21.35 3.11 -15.49
N ILE A 41 -20.47 3.13 -14.48
CA ILE A 41 -20.15 1.97 -13.64
C ILE A 41 -21.26 1.76 -12.61
N ASP A 42 -21.60 0.50 -12.35
CA ASP A 42 -22.57 0.10 -11.34
C ASP A 42 -22.01 0.27 -9.92
N LEU A 43 -22.43 1.33 -9.25
CA LEU A 43 -21.97 1.67 -7.89
C LEU A 43 -22.37 0.64 -6.84
N GLN A 44 -23.46 -0.12 -7.04
CA GLN A 44 -23.83 -1.18 -6.10
C GLN A 44 -22.77 -2.29 -6.09
N LYS A 45 -22.26 -2.63 -7.27
CA LYS A 45 -21.15 -3.58 -7.40
C LYS A 45 -19.85 -3.01 -6.88
N THR A 46 -19.62 -1.70 -7.10
CA THR A 46 -18.44 -1.01 -6.54
C THR A 46 -18.42 -1.08 -5.02
N VAL A 47 -19.53 -0.78 -4.34
CA VAL A 47 -19.60 -0.86 -2.86
C VAL A 47 -19.21 -2.24 -2.36
N ARG A 48 -19.79 -3.31 -2.95
CA ARG A 48 -19.48 -4.69 -2.56
C ARG A 48 -18.00 -5.03 -2.79
N LYS A 49 -17.45 -4.60 -3.93
CA LYS A 49 -16.05 -4.87 -4.29
C LYS A 49 -15.07 -4.08 -3.44
N VAL A 50 -15.42 -2.85 -3.04
CA VAL A 50 -14.65 -2.09 -2.05
C VAL A 50 -14.63 -2.81 -0.70
N GLU A 51 -15.77 -3.33 -0.23
CA GLU A 51 -15.83 -4.07 1.03
C GLU A 51 -15.01 -5.37 0.99
N GLU A 52 -15.05 -6.10 -0.13
CA GLU A 52 -14.22 -7.30 -0.35
C GLU A 52 -12.73 -6.95 -0.33
N ALA A 53 -12.33 -5.89 -1.04
CA ALA A 53 -10.95 -5.40 -1.09
C ALA A 53 -10.47 -4.89 0.27
N TYR A 54 -11.31 -4.14 0.99
CA TYR A 54 -11.04 -3.63 2.33
C TYR A 54 -10.73 -4.74 3.32
N LYS A 55 -11.59 -5.77 3.37
CA LYS A 55 -11.38 -6.94 4.25
C LYS A 55 -10.09 -7.68 3.90
N TYR A 56 -9.79 -7.78 2.62
CA TYR A 56 -8.57 -8.46 2.15
C TYR A 56 -7.30 -7.67 2.50
N VAL A 57 -7.31 -6.35 2.27
CA VAL A 57 -6.21 -5.45 2.68
C VAL A 57 -5.99 -5.52 4.18
N ARG A 58 -7.09 -5.48 4.95
CA ARG A 58 -7.05 -5.57 6.40
C ARG A 58 -6.43 -6.89 6.88
N SER A 59 -6.83 -8.04 6.31
CA SER A 59 -6.24 -9.34 6.71
C SER A 59 -4.74 -9.39 6.45
N ILE A 60 -4.24 -8.85 5.32
CA ILE A 60 -2.80 -8.79 5.05
C ILE A 60 -2.07 -7.93 6.10
N ALA A 61 -2.66 -6.80 6.47
CA ALA A 61 -2.05 -5.89 7.44
C ALA A 61 -2.12 -6.43 8.88
N GLU A 62 -3.17 -7.19 9.25
CA GLU A 62 -3.27 -7.90 10.54
C GLU A 62 -2.16 -8.94 10.70
N ASP A 63 -1.75 -9.58 9.59
CA ASP A 63 -0.62 -10.53 9.55
C ASP A 63 0.76 -9.82 9.50
N GLY A 64 0.80 -8.49 9.62
CA GLY A 64 2.02 -7.70 9.53
C GLY A 64 2.57 -7.55 8.10
N GLY A 65 1.79 -7.92 7.09
CA GLY A 65 2.14 -7.82 5.67
C GLY A 65 2.26 -6.38 5.20
N LYS A 66 3.09 -6.15 4.17
CA LYS A 66 3.32 -4.84 3.57
C LYS A 66 2.70 -4.75 2.18
N ILE A 67 2.00 -3.65 1.94
CA ILE A 67 1.33 -3.36 0.67
C ILE A 67 2.10 -2.29 -0.08
N LEU A 68 2.32 -2.50 -1.38
CA LEU A 68 2.93 -1.51 -2.26
C LEU A 68 1.85 -0.80 -3.07
N PHE A 69 1.69 0.49 -2.83
CA PHE A 69 0.77 1.35 -3.56
C PHE A 69 1.41 1.84 -4.87
N VAL A 70 0.76 1.59 -6.00
CA VAL A 70 1.29 1.89 -7.33
C VAL A 70 0.31 2.75 -8.11
N GLY A 71 0.77 3.92 -8.56
CA GLY A 71 -0.04 4.80 -9.40
C GLY A 71 0.77 5.93 -10.02
N THR A 72 1.16 5.76 -11.29
CA THR A 72 1.99 6.72 -12.01
C THR A 72 1.18 7.76 -12.81
N LYS A 73 -0.16 7.67 -12.82
CA LYS A 73 -1.04 8.71 -13.38
C LYS A 73 -0.88 10.00 -12.60
N LYS A 74 -0.83 11.16 -13.29
CA LYS A 74 -0.77 12.48 -12.63
C LYS A 74 -1.89 12.66 -11.60
N GLN A 75 -3.08 12.15 -11.89
CA GLN A 75 -4.25 12.21 -11.00
C GLN A 75 -4.12 11.35 -9.74
N ALA A 76 -3.23 10.35 -9.77
CA ALA A 76 -3.04 9.38 -8.68
C ALA A 76 -1.78 9.64 -7.84
N GLN A 77 -0.78 10.32 -8.39
CA GLN A 77 0.57 10.45 -7.80
C GLN A 77 0.56 10.96 -6.36
N ASP A 78 -0.18 12.03 -6.09
CA ASP A 78 -0.24 12.64 -4.76
C ASP A 78 -1.05 11.77 -3.80
N SER A 79 -2.20 11.28 -4.25
CA SER A 79 -3.05 10.41 -3.41
C SER A 79 -2.32 9.12 -3.01
N VAL A 80 -1.59 8.49 -3.95
CA VAL A 80 -0.80 7.28 -3.68
C VAL A 80 0.29 7.55 -2.65
N ARG A 81 1.04 8.66 -2.82
CA ARG A 81 2.09 9.04 -1.86
C ARG A 81 1.53 9.32 -0.47
N ASP A 82 0.54 10.21 -0.40
CA ASP A 82 0.03 10.71 0.88
C ASP A 82 -0.64 9.59 1.69
N GLU A 83 -1.42 8.72 1.04
CA GLU A 83 -2.11 7.63 1.70
C GLU A 83 -1.16 6.47 2.09
N ALA A 84 -0.14 6.19 1.27
CA ALA A 84 0.88 5.20 1.62
C ALA A 84 1.72 5.67 2.83
N ILE A 85 2.14 6.95 2.86
CA ILE A 85 2.85 7.53 4.01
C ILE A 85 1.96 7.47 5.26
N ARG A 86 0.68 7.86 5.15
CA ARG A 86 -0.28 7.84 6.27
C ARG A 86 -0.46 6.45 6.88
N SER A 87 -0.41 5.41 6.05
CA SER A 87 -0.58 4.01 6.48
C SER A 87 0.74 3.28 6.73
N ASN A 88 1.89 3.96 6.69
CA ASN A 88 3.23 3.36 6.82
C ASN A 88 3.49 2.20 5.85
N MET A 89 3.05 2.40 4.60
CA MET A 89 3.21 1.45 3.49
C MET A 89 4.10 2.02 2.40
N TYR A 90 4.54 1.17 1.47
CA TYR A 90 5.42 1.56 0.37
C TYR A 90 4.62 2.13 -0.80
N TYR A 91 5.27 2.97 -1.64
CA TYR A 91 4.63 3.51 -2.83
C TYR A 91 5.57 3.70 -4.00
N ILE A 92 4.99 3.62 -5.22
CA ILE A 92 5.62 4.04 -6.48
C ILE A 92 4.62 4.93 -7.22
N ASN A 93 4.92 6.24 -7.27
CA ASN A 93 4.01 7.24 -7.83
C ASN A 93 4.55 7.97 -9.06
N GLN A 94 5.81 7.74 -9.48
CA GLN A 94 6.39 8.44 -10.63
C GLN A 94 6.52 7.53 -11.85
N ARG A 95 7.31 6.48 -11.74
CA ARG A 95 7.54 5.54 -12.82
C ARG A 95 7.88 4.16 -12.27
N TRP A 96 7.17 3.16 -12.74
CA TRP A 96 7.56 1.78 -12.50
C TRP A 96 8.80 1.43 -13.31
N LEU A 97 9.85 0.96 -12.67
CA LEU A 97 11.04 0.46 -13.35
C LEU A 97 10.84 -1.03 -13.66
N GLY A 98 11.08 -1.43 -14.92
CA GLY A 98 11.03 -2.86 -15.24
C GLY A 98 12.02 -3.64 -14.39
N GLY A 99 11.55 -4.72 -13.75
CA GLY A 99 12.34 -5.51 -12.82
C GLY A 99 12.28 -5.05 -11.37
N THR A 100 11.36 -4.13 -11.02
CA THR A 100 11.22 -3.64 -9.63
C THR A 100 10.98 -4.78 -8.65
N LEU A 101 10.18 -5.77 -9.00
CA LEU A 101 9.94 -6.96 -8.18
C LEU A 101 10.77 -8.15 -8.66
N THR A 102 10.78 -8.44 -9.97
CA THR A 102 11.45 -9.62 -10.54
C THR A 102 12.98 -9.54 -10.52
N ASN A 103 13.54 -8.35 -10.39
CA ASN A 103 14.99 -8.11 -10.23
C ASN A 103 15.26 -7.23 -8.99
N PHE A 104 14.59 -7.56 -7.90
CA PHE A 104 14.64 -6.79 -6.66
C PHE A 104 16.06 -6.61 -6.10
N ALA A 105 16.93 -7.60 -6.25
CA ALA A 105 18.32 -7.50 -5.83
C ALA A 105 19.06 -6.31 -6.50
N THR A 106 18.79 -6.03 -7.77
CA THR A 106 19.34 -4.87 -8.47
C THR A 106 18.72 -3.56 -7.98
N ILE A 107 17.42 -3.55 -7.71
CA ILE A 107 16.74 -2.38 -7.14
C ILE A 107 17.31 -2.04 -5.75
N ARG A 108 17.53 -3.05 -4.89
CA ARG A 108 18.18 -2.85 -3.58
C ARG A 108 19.56 -2.21 -3.68
N LYS A 109 20.37 -2.60 -4.67
CA LYS A 109 21.67 -1.94 -4.92
C LYS A 109 21.51 -0.46 -5.29
N ARG A 110 20.46 -0.11 -6.03
CA ARG A 110 20.15 1.31 -6.35
C ARG A 110 19.63 2.08 -5.15
N ILE A 111 18.85 1.45 -4.29
CA ILE A 111 18.41 2.02 -3.01
C ILE A 111 19.62 2.23 -2.08
N ALA A 112 20.52 1.26 -1.99
CA ALA A 112 21.76 1.42 -1.22
C ALA A 112 22.59 2.63 -1.73
N ARG A 113 22.73 2.75 -3.06
CA ARG A 113 23.40 3.92 -3.66
C ARG A 113 22.72 5.26 -3.28
N LEU A 114 21.38 5.29 -3.21
CA LEU A 114 20.65 6.47 -2.77
C LEU A 114 20.98 6.79 -1.30
N LYS A 115 20.93 5.80 -0.41
CA LYS A 115 21.28 5.95 1.00
C LYS A 115 22.74 6.39 1.19
N ASP A 116 23.68 5.88 0.38
CA ASP A 116 25.07 6.31 0.37
C ASP A 116 25.23 7.80 0.01
N LEU A 117 24.48 8.26 -1.03
CA LEU A 117 24.51 9.66 -1.45
C LEU A 117 23.95 10.62 -0.38
N GLU A 118 22.89 10.20 0.32
CA GLU A 118 22.34 10.96 1.44
C GLU A 118 23.33 11.04 2.60
N LYS A 119 23.95 9.92 2.94
CA LYS A 119 24.98 9.87 3.97
C LYS A 119 26.18 10.76 3.63
N MET A 120 26.64 10.75 2.37
CA MET A 120 27.72 11.64 1.92
C MET A 120 27.37 13.12 2.06
N GLU A 121 26.11 13.49 1.90
CA GLU A 121 25.62 14.85 2.13
C GLU A 121 25.59 15.20 3.62
N GLU A 122 25.09 14.30 4.47
CA GLU A 122 25.02 14.48 5.92
C GLU A 122 26.40 14.53 6.57
N ASP A 123 27.34 13.70 6.12
CA ASP A 123 28.73 13.62 6.62
C ASP A 123 29.61 14.82 6.15
N GLY A 124 29.06 15.77 5.36
CA GLY A 124 29.81 16.92 4.84
C GLY A 124 30.82 16.57 3.74
N THR A 125 30.80 15.35 3.19
CA THR A 125 31.68 14.93 2.10
C THR A 125 31.51 15.82 0.86
N PHE A 126 30.31 16.36 0.64
CA PHE A 126 30.03 17.26 -0.49
C PHE A 126 30.77 18.61 -0.36
N ASP A 127 31.15 19.04 0.83
CA ASP A 127 31.89 20.30 1.04
C ASP A 127 33.36 20.22 0.61
N ILE A 128 33.91 18.98 0.55
CA ILE A 128 35.31 18.71 0.17
C ILE A 128 35.46 18.53 -1.33
N LEU A 129 34.35 18.12 -2.02
CA LEU A 129 34.36 17.80 -3.45
C LEU A 129 34.28 19.05 -4.35
N PRO A 130 34.82 18.97 -5.59
CA PRO A 130 34.64 20.03 -6.58
C PRO A 130 33.16 20.28 -6.86
N LYS A 131 32.75 21.56 -6.99
CA LYS A 131 31.35 21.96 -7.24
C LYS A 131 30.67 21.21 -8.39
N LYS A 132 31.42 20.89 -9.44
CA LYS A 132 30.90 20.15 -10.61
C LYS A 132 30.52 18.71 -10.24
N GLU A 133 31.30 18.04 -9.41
CA GLU A 133 31.00 16.68 -8.94
C GLU A 133 29.80 16.68 -8.00
N VAL A 134 29.76 17.60 -7.04
CA VAL A 134 28.61 17.76 -6.13
C VAL A 134 27.31 17.95 -6.92
N MET A 135 27.33 18.77 -7.97
CA MET A 135 26.16 18.98 -8.81
C MET A 135 25.71 17.68 -9.55
N LEU A 136 26.65 16.83 -9.97
CA LEU A 136 26.32 15.54 -10.60
C LEU A 136 25.76 14.54 -9.60
N LEU A 137 26.35 14.47 -8.40
CA LEU A 137 25.87 13.58 -7.31
C LEU A 137 24.48 14.00 -6.83
N ASN A 138 24.23 15.31 -6.65
CA ASN A 138 22.91 15.82 -6.30
C ASN A 138 21.86 15.47 -7.37
N LYS A 139 22.20 15.64 -8.65
CA LYS A 139 21.31 15.27 -9.75
C LYS A 139 21.03 13.76 -9.79
N GLU A 140 22.02 12.92 -9.45
CA GLU A 140 21.82 11.47 -9.31
C GLU A 140 20.90 11.17 -8.12
N LYS A 141 21.15 11.77 -6.95
CA LYS A 141 20.32 11.63 -5.75
C LYS A 141 18.86 11.98 -6.03
N ASP A 142 18.60 13.20 -6.55
CA ASP A 142 17.25 13.67 -6.86
C ASP A 142 16.50 12.73 -7.82
N ARG A 143 17.22 12.18 -8.82
CA ARG A 143 16.65 11.23 -9.77
C ARG A 143 16.31 9.91 -9.11
N LEU A 144 17.16 9.39 -8.22
CA LEU A 144 16.92 8.15 -7.48
C LEU A 144 15.80 8.33 -6.48
N GLU A 145 15.83 9.39 -5.69
CA GLU A 145 14.80 9.74 -4.71
C GLU A 145 13.42 9.85 -5.35
N LYS A 146 13.33 10.54 -6.47
CA LYS A 146 12.07 10.69 -7.22
C LYS A 146 11.44 9.37 -7.63
N VAL A 147 12.24 8.33 -7.92
CA VAL A 147 11.75 7.05 -8.46
C VAL A 147 11.69 5.96 -7.40
N LEU A 148 12.62 5.96 -6.46
CA LEU A 148 12.81 4.90 -5.46
C LEU A 148 12.50 5.34 -4.03
N GLY A 149 12.28 6.63 -3.78
CA GLY A 149 12.06 7.16 -2.44
C GLY A 149 10.92 6.46 -1.68
N GLY A 150 9.82 6.15 -2.36
CA GLY A 150 8.70 5.46 -1.74
C GLY A 150 8.92 3.98 -1.39
N ILE A 151 10.00 3.38 -1.89
CA ILE A 151 10.40 1.98 -1.59
C ILE A 151 11.76 1.89 -0.90
N LYS A 152 12.26 3.01 -0.38
CA LYS A 152 13.59 3.11 0.24
C LYS A 152 13.77 2.17 1.44
N GLU A 153 12.72 1.98 2.23
CA GLU A 153 12.71 1.13 3.42
C GLU A 153 12.17 -0.30 3.13
N MET A 154 12.02 -0.66 1.85
CA MET A 154 11.52 -1.97 1.47
C MET A 154 12.65 -3.00 1.44
N ASP A 155 12.76 -3.81 2.50
CA ASP A 155 13.80 -4.84 2.63
C ASP A 155 13.43 -6.16 1.96
N LYS A 156 12.15 -6.47 1.86
CA LYS A 156 11.58 -7.68 1.24
C LYS A 156 10.49 -7.33 0.25
N LEU A 157 10.12 -8.26 -0.61
CA LEU A 157 9.00 -8.09 -1.54
C LEU A 157 7.71 -7.81 -0.79
N PRO A 158 6.79 -7.00 -1.35
CA PRO A 158 5.51 -6.71 -0.74
C PRO A 158 4.60 -7.94 -0.79
N ASP A 159 3.71 -8.05 0.19
CA ASP A 159 2.75 -9.15 0.30
C ASP A 159 1.53 -8.94 -0.62
N ALA A 160 1.26 -7.70 -1.04
CA ALA A 160 0.27 -7.36 -2.05
C ALA A 160 0.59 -6.04 -2.76
N LEU A 161 -0.01 -5.86 -3.93
CA LEU A 161 0.04 -4.61 -4.69
C LEU A 161 -1.34 -3.96 -4.71
N PHE A 162 -1.40 -2.66 -4.46
CA PHE A 162 -2.57 -1.84 -4.75
C PHE A 162 -2.28 -0.95 -5.96
N ILE A 163 -2.93 -1.23 -7.09
CA ILE A 163 -2.62 -0.60 -8.39
C ILE A 163 -3.76 0.32 -8.83
N ILE A 164 -3.42 1.51 -9.33
CA ILE A 164 -4.36 2.42 -9.98
C ILE A 164 -4.10 2.39 -11.47
N ASP A 165 -5.13 2.04 -12.26
CA ASP A 165 -5.04 1.83 -13.72
C ASP A 165 -4.08 0.69 -14.11
N PRO A 166 -4.51 -0.59 -14.01
CA PRO A 166 -3.67 -1.74 -14.35
C PRO A 166 -3.25 -1.74 -15.83
N ARG A 167 -3.99 -1.09 -16.70
CA ARG A 167 -3.64 -0.97 -18.12
C ARG A 167 -2.38 -0.12 -18.32
N LYS A 168 -2.22 0.95 -17.53
CA LYS A 168 -1.03 1.79 -17.55
C LYS A 168 0.14 1.09 -16.87
N GLU A 169 -0.12 0.40 -15.78
CA GLU A 169 0.88 -0.27 -14.96
C GLU A 169 1.09 -1.75 -15.36
N ARG A 170 0.94 -2.08 -16.65
CA ARG A 170 1.05 -3.46 -17.19
C ARG A 170 2.31 -4.20 -16.77
N ILE A 171 3.43 -3.49 -16.63
CA ILE A 171 4.69 -4.10 -16.23
C ILE A 171 4.61 -4.54 -14.77
N ALA A 172 4.03 -3.73 -13.90
CA ALA A 172 3.81 -4.06 -12.49
C ALA A 172 2.90 -5.28 -12.35
N VAL A 173 1.78 -5.31 -13.09
CA VAL A 173 0.84 -6.44 -13.13
C VAL A 173 1.56 -7.73 -13.58
N ALA A 174 2.31 -7.68 -14.68
CA ALA A 174 3.03 -8.84 -15.20
C ALA A 174 4.11 -9.36 -14.23
N GLU A 175 4.81 -8.47 -13.53
CA GLU A 175 5.80 -8.85 -12.52
C GLU A 175 5.15 -9.47 -11.28
N ALA A 176 4.03 -8.91 -10.82
CA ALA A 176 3.26 -9.45 -9.70
C ALA A 176 2.75 -10.87 -9.99
N HIS A 177 2.14 -11.09 -11.14
CA HIS A 177 1.69 -12.43 -11.57
C HIS A 177 2.85 -13.44 -11.62
N LYS A 178 4.02 -13.02 -12.13
CA LYS A 178 5.20 -13.90 -12.18
C LYS A 178 5.68 -14.34 -10.81
N LEU A 179 5.46 -13.53 -9.79
CA LEU A 179 5.87 -13.79 -8.41
C LEU A 179 4.72 -14.27 -7.53
N ASN A 180 3.51 -14.46 -8.09
CA ASN A 180 2.28 -14.80 -7.38
C ASN A 180 1.97 -13.81 -6.23
N ILE A 181 2.24 -12.52 -6.45
CA ILE A 181 1.87 -11.45 -5.51
C ILE A 181 0.46 -10.99 -5.86
N PRO A 182 -0.50 -11.04 -4.92
CA PRO A 182 -1.88 -10.68 -5.17
C PRO A 182 -2.03 -9.18 -5.50
N ILE A 183 -2.95 -8.90 -6.43
CA ILE A 183 -3.20 -7.56 -6.95
C ILE A 183 -4.59 -7.09 -6.54
N ILE A 184 -4.64 -5.97 -5.83
CA ILE A 184 -5.84 -5.18 -5.60
C ILE A 184 -5.78 -3.99 -6.56
N SER A 185 -6.85 -3.67 -7.29
CA SER A 185 -6.77 -2.55 -8.25
C SER A 185 -8.08 -1.81 -8.43
N ILE A 186 -7.96 -0.48 -8.65
CA ILE A 186 -9.05 0.31 -9.22
C ILE A 186 -9.05 0.06 -10.72
N VAL A 187 -10.17 -0.47 -11.22
CA VAL A 187 -10.32 -0.94 -12.61
C VAL A 187 -11.43 -0.15 -13.30
N ASP A 188 -11.08 0.64 -14.30
CA ASP A 188 -12.04 1.34 -15.13
C ASP A 188 -12.51 0.47 -16.31
N THR A 189 -13.47 0.95 -17.06
CA THR A 189 -14.15 0.24 -18.17
C THR A 189 -13.23 -0.14 -19.33
N ASN A 190 -12.01 0.38 -19.42
CA ASN A 190 -11.01 0.13 -20.46
C ASN A 190 -9.98 -0.96 -20.10
N CYS A 191 -10.06 -1.54 -18.90
CA CYS A 191 -9.09 -2.51 -18.38
C CYS A 191 -9.61 -3.94 -18.46
N ASP A 192 -8.73 -4.95 -18.36
CA ASP A 192 -9.10 -6.35 -18.23
C ASP A 192 -9.33 -6.71 -16.75
N PRO A 193 -10.55 -7.10 -16.34
CA PRO A 193 -10.82 -7.44 -14.96
C PRO A 193 -10.27 -8.80 -14.53
N ASP A 194 -9.93 -9.68 -15.46
CA ASP A 194 -9.50 -11.04 -15.15
C ASP A 194 -8.03 -11.11 -14.73
N GLU A 195 -7.26 -10.03 -14.94
CA GLU A 195 -5.87 -9.90 -14.50
C GLU A 195 -5.74 -9.49 -13.02
N ILE A 196 -6.86 -9.25 -12.30
CA ILE A 196 -6.86 -8.64 -10.98
C ILE A 196 -7.58 -9.54 -9.97
N ASP A 197 -6.92 -9.86 -8.85
CA ASP A 197 -7.46 -10.73 -7.81
C ASP A 197 -8.60 -10.06 -7.03
N LYS A 198 -8.42 -8.81 -6.66
CA LYS A 198 -9.41 -8.00 -5.93
C LYS A 198 -9.65 -6.69 -6.67
N LEU A 199 -10.55 -6.73 -7.64
CA LEU A 199 -10.86 -5.54 -8.43
C LEU A 199 -11.89 -4.65 -7.73
N ILE A 200 -11.72 -3.34 -7.88
CA ILE A 200 -12.65 -2.29 -7.47
C ILE A 200 -13.08 -1.56 -8.74
N PRO A 201 -14.32 -1.77 -9.24
CA PRO A 201 -14.78 -1.06 -10.43
C PRO A 201 -14.92 0.43 -10.10
N GLY A 202 -14.24 1.28 -10.84
CA GLY A 202 -14.28 2.72 -10.56
C GLY A 202 -13.46 3.56 -11.51
N ASN A 203 -13.69 4.86 -11.47
CA ASN A 203 -12.98 5.85 -12.26
C ASN A 203 -11.55 6.02 -11.75
N ASP A 204 -10.58 5.82 -12.63
CA ASP A 204 -9.16 5.96 -12.35
C ASP A 204 -8.56 7.30 -12.84
N ASP A 205 -9.38 8.16 -13.49
CA ASP A 205 -8.98 9.47 -14.01
C ASP A 205 -9.39 10.64 -13.11
N ALA A 206 -10.41 10.47 -12.27
CA ALA A 206 -10.89 11.52 -11.38
C ALA A 206 -10.08 11.54 -10.07
N ILE A 207 -9.37 12.63 -9.78
CA ILE A 207 -8.56 12.81 -8.56
C ILE A 207 -9.36 12.49 -7.29
N ARG A 208 -10.62 12.93 -7.21
CA ARG A 208 -11.49 12.69 -6.05
C ARG A 208 -11.84 11.21 -5.88
N ALA A 209 -12.09 10.49 -7.00
CA ALA A 209 -12.40 9.07 -6.98
C ALA A 209 -11.18 8.25 -6.53
N VAL A 210 -10.03 8.52 -7.12
CA VAL A 210 -8.76 7.89 -6.76
C VAL A 210 -8.45 8.12 -5.28
N ARG A 211 -8.51 9.38 -4.81
CA ARG A 211 -8.23 9.72 -3.41
C ARG A 211 -9.18 9.02 -2.44
N LEU A 212 -10.46 8.97 -2.75
CA LEU A 212 -11.46 8.31 -1.92
C LEU A 212 -11.19 6.81 -1.77
N LEU A 213 -10.95 6.12 -2.90
CA LEU A 213 -10.73 4.67 -2.91
C LEU A 213 -9.37 4.29 -2.31
N THR A 214 -8.31 5.04 -2.64
CA THR A 214 -6.97 4.83 -2.06
C THR A 214 -7.00 5.08 -0.56
N GLY A 215 -7.67 6.16 -0.12
CA GLY A 215 -7.85 6.47 1.30
C GLY A 215 -8.55 5.35 2.06
N LYS A 216 -9.57 4.70 1.45
CA LYS A 216 -10.23 3.55 2.08
C LYS A 216 -9.31 2.34 2.24
N MET A 217 -8.44 2.09 1.29
CA MET A 217 -7.44 1.00 1.43
C MET A 217 -6.41 1.33 2.52
N ALA A 218 -5.97 2.58 2.61
CA ALA A 218 -5.10 3.04 3.69
C ALA A 218 -5.79 2.97 5.08
N ASP A 219 -7.09 3.32 5.16
CA ASP A 219 -7.89 3.18 6.38
C ASP A 219 -7.93 1.72 6.86
N ALA A 220 -8.06 0.75 5.94
CA ALA A 220 -8.04 -0.68 6.26
C ALA A 220 -6.72 -1.13 6.90
N VAL A 221 -5.60 -0.61 6.38
CA VAL A 221 -4.27 -0.89 6.94
C VAL A 221 -4.12 -0.30 8.34
N ILE A 222 -4.52 0.96 8.54
CA ILE A 222 -4.40 1.67 9.81
C ILE A 222 -5.26 0.97 10.87
N GLU A 223 -6.50 0.60 10.54
CA GLU A 223 -7.40 -0.12 11.45
C GLU A 223 -6.81 -1.47 11.88
N ALA A 224 -6.21 -2.22 10.95
CA ALA A 224 -5.54 -3.47 11.24
C ALA A 224 -4.33 -3.30 12.17
N THR A 225 -3.48 -2.31 11.88
CA THR A 225 -2.27 -2.04 12.67
C THR A 225 -2.61 -1.61 14.09
N GLN A 226 -3.58 -0.70 14.26
CA GLN A 226 -4.04 -0.29 15.58
C GLN A 226 -4.63 -1.45 16.39
N GLY A 227 -5.48 -2.28 15.76
CA GLY A 227 -6.02 -3.46 16.41
C GLY A 227 -4.96 -4.51 16.79
N ALA A 228 -3.89 -4.64 16.00
CA ALA A 228 -2.77 -5.52 16.32
C ALA A 228 -1.94 -4.97 17.49
N GLU A 229 -1.68 -3.67 17.55
CA GLU A 229 -0.98 -3.01 18.66
C GLU A 229 -1.76 -3.10 19.98
N GLU A 230 -3.08 -2.90 19.94
CA GLU A 230 -3.93 -3.06 21.12
C GLU A 230 -3.87 -4.49 21.68
N LYS A 231 -4.03 -5.49 20.81
CA LYS A 231 -3.91 -6.91 21.21
C LYS A 231 -2.54 -7.25 21.78
N ALA A 232 -1.46 -6.74 21.16
CA ALA A 232 -0.11 -6.95 21.65
C ALA A 232 0.10 -6.33 23.03
N ARG A 233 -0.44 -5.14 23.30
CA ARG A 233 -0.41 -4.48 24.61
C ARG A 233 -1.21 -5.26 25.67
N GLU A 234 -2.39 -5.75 25.31
CA GLU A 234 -3.21 -6.57 26.20
C GLU A 234 -2.52 -7.88 26.56
N GLN A 235 -1.87 -8.53 25.58
CA GLN A 235 -1.11 -9.76 25.81
C GLN A 235 0.13 -9.52 26.67
N ALA A 236 0.86 -8.43 26.45
CA ALA A 236 2.01 -8.07 27.27
C ALA A 236 1.59 -7.80 28.74
N ALA A 237 0.52 -7.03 28.93
CA ALA A 237 -0.02 -6.76 30.27
C ALA A 237 -0.56 -8.02 30.97
N ALA A 238 -1.09 -8.99 30.23
CA ALA A 238 -1.51 -10.28 30.79
C ALA A 238 -0.31 -11.13 31.21
N GLN A 239 0.75 -11.16 30.40
CA GLN A 239 1.98 -11.89 30.72
C GLN A 239 2.73 -11.29 31.92
N GLU A 240 2.78 -9.96 32.03
CA GLU A 240 3.36 -9.29 33.20
C GLU A 240 2.62 -9.66 34.49
N LYS A 241 1.28 -9.68 34.47
CA LYS A 241 0.48 -10.09 35.63
C LYS A 241 0.66 -11.57 35.99
N GLU A 242 0.83 -12.43 35.01
CA GLU A 242 1.05 -13.86 35.22
C GLU A 242 2.46 -14.13 35.79
N GLN A 243 3.46 -13.35 35.37
CA GLN A 243 4.81 -13.38 35.93
C GLN A 243 4.86 -12.82 37.34
N GLU A 244 4.17 -11.72 37.64
CA GLU A 244 4.06 -11.16 38.98
C GLU A 244 3.34 -12.14 39.94
N ALA A 245 2.28 -12.83 39.49
CA ALA A 245 1.57 -13.81 40.27
C ALA A 245 2.44 -15.04 40.58
N SER A 246 3.20 -15.54 39.59
CA SER A 246 4.11 -16.67 39.77
C SER A 246 5.30 -16.33 40.71
N ALA A 247 5.83 -15.12 40.61
CA ALA A 247 6.89 -14.64 41.50
C ALA A 247 6.39 -14.50 42.95
N ALA A 248 5.16 -14.03 43.14
CA ALA A 248 4.54 -13.92 44.48
C ALA A 248 4.25 -15.29 45.12
N GLU A 249 3.92 -16.32 44.33
CA GLU A 249 3.75 -17.70 44.80
C GLU A 249 5.08 -18.35 45.16
N GLU A 250 6.17 -18.07 44.45
CA GLU A 250 7.51 -18.56 44.79
C GLU A 250 8.07 -17.91 46.07
N GLU A 251 7.86 -16.62 46.29
CA GLU A 251 8.24 -15.94 47.52
C GLU A 251 7.45 -16.44 48.74
N GLY A 252 6.13 -16.69 48.58
CA GLY A 252 5.29 -17.23 49.64
C GLY A 252 5.68 -18.65 50.05
N SER A 253 6.11 -19.50 49.12
CA SER A 253 6.54 -20.87 49.42
C SER A 253 7.89 -20.94 50.12
N THR A 254 8.79 -19.98 49.89
CA THR A 254 10.09 -19.89 50.56
C THR A 254 9.98 -19.36 52.00
N GLU A 255 8.98 -18.53 52.33
CA GLU A 255 8.71 -18.08 53.70
C GLU A 255 8.08 -19.20 54.58
N GLU A 256 7.19 -20.02 54.03
CA GLU A 256 6.60 -21.14 54.76
C GLU A 256 7.63 -22.25 55.10
N GLU A 257 8.58 -22.56 54.23
CA GLU A 257 9.67 -23.50 54.51
C GLU A 257 10.65 -23.00 55.59
N SER A 258 10.86 -21.69 55.69
CA SER A 258 11.75 -21.10 56.72
C SER A 258 11.16 -21.10 58.14
N ILE A 259 9.84 -21.10 58.27
CA ILE A 259 9.13 -21.11 59.54
C ILE A 259 8.97 -22.57 60.09
N SER A 260 8.96 -23.57 59.22
CA SER A 260 8.81 -24.98 59.57
C SER A 260 10.12 -25.63 60.12
N ASN A 261 11.27 -24.94 60.00
CA ASN A 261 12.58 -25.44 60.41
C ASN A 261 13.15 -24.76 61.70
N GLN A 262 12.33 -24.10 62.51
CA GLN A 262 12.63 -23.61 63.85
C GLN A 262 11.77 -24.35 64.87
#